data_79f3b07d159f92cb183da4a156e02d5f
#
_entry.id   79f3b07d159f92cb183da4a156e02d5f
#
_cell.length_a   1.000
_cell.length_b   1.000
_cell.length_c   1.000
_cell.angle_alpha   90.00
_cell.angle_beta   90.00
_cell.angle_gamma   90.00
#
_symmetry.space_group_name_H-M   'P 1'
#
loop_
_entity.id
_entity.type
_entity.pdbx_description
1 polymer ?
#
loop_
_entity_poly.entity_id
_entity_poly.type
_entity_poly.pdbx_seq_one_letter_code
_entity_poly.pdbx_strand_id
1 'polypeptide(L)'
;KRLIIMRDEKKLDGKDWMHVLGTSQLDWACYLTQVQRQVRKHINPNFTVSFDSASAFLSTANGLVYTQNVFTPQRFSFIMDKAPDDKKLKGSDIQFPFASQIGNRLKMGDVCWYGEGDLNKNNKEGKTSWDSFSYCLMMAHNVYNQIRAVQTANDLNDIESLKYQPKVGHWRKTKGSDNTDEFSEYVPRNILYFNTLAEEVFTSEKPMDVINNASSYLADIRGTRWQRATGGGKGKNNFSSLFE
;
A
#
# COMPACT_ATOMS: atom_id res chain seq x y z
N LYS A 1 5.67 19.19 -5.42
CA LYS A 1 5.52 20.43 -6.20
C LYS A 1 4.28 21.22 -5.79
N ARG A 2 3.05 20.65 -5.93
CA ARG A 2 1.81 21.36 -5.61
C ARG A 2 1.75 21.89 -4.16
N LEU A 3 2.20 21.11 -3.18
CA LEU A 3 2.24 21.54 -1.77
C LEU A 3 3.17 22.73 -1.55
N ILE A 4 4.32 22.78 -2.24
CA ILE A 4 5.24 23.92 -2.16
C ILE A 4 4.59 25.18 -2.75
N ILE A 5 3.92 25.06 -3.89
CA ILE A 5 3.17 26.19 -4.47
C ILE A 5 2.08 26.66 -3.49
N MET A 6 1.32 25.73 -2.91
CA MET A 6 0.27 26.07 -1.93
C MET A 6 0.83 26.72 -0.66
N ARG A 7 2.02 26.30 -0.21
CA ARG A 7 2.74 26.95 0.90
C ARG A 7 3.07 28.39 0.53
N ASP A 8 3.71 28.60 -0.61
CA ASP A 8 4.17 29.93 -1.06
C ASP A 8 3.01 30.89 -1.32
N GLU A 9 1.87 30.36 -1.75
CA GLU A 9 0.60 31.09 -1.92
C GLU A 9 -0.22 31.20 -0.61
N LYS A 10 0.30 30.75 0.54
CA LYS A 10 -0.37 30.72 1.83
C LYS A 10 -1.70 29.95 1.85
N LYS A 11 -1.91 29.07 0.89
CA LYS A 11 -3.14 28.25 0.78
C LYS A 11 -3.18 27.08 1.76
N LEU A 12 -2.08 26.79 2.45
CA LEU A 12 -2.02 25.80 3.53
C LEU A 12 -2.27 26.41 4.90
N ASP A 13 -2.31 27.73 5.02
CA ASP A 13 -2.54 28.39 6.29
C ASP A 13 -3.93 28.02 6.84
N GLY A 14 -3.98 27.58 8.10
CA GLY A 14 -5.21 27.13 8.76
C GLY A 14 -5.84 25.86 8.17
N LYS A 15 -5.11 25.09 7.36
CA LYS A 15 -5.55 23.79 6.85
C LYS A 15 -4.86 22.67 7.62
N ASP A 16 -5.64 21.90 8.36
CA ASP A 16 -5.14 20.83 9.23
C ASP A 16 -5.20 19.44 8.59
N TRP A 17 -5.77 19.34 7.39
CA TRP A 17 -6.01 18.03 6.80
C TRP A 17 -5.92 18.01 5.28
N MET A 18 -5.29 16.95 4.76
CA MET A 18 -5.28 16.59 3.35
C MET A 18 -5.64 15.13 3.16
N HIS A 19 -6.53 14.85 2.22
CA HIS A 19 -6.88 13.47 1.86
C HIS A 19 -6.35 13.11 0.47
N VAL A 20 -5.74 11.92 0.36
CA VAL A 20 -5.16 11.38 -0.89
C VAL A 20 -5.95 10.15 -1.31
N LEU A 21 -6.74 10.29 -2.37
CA LEU A 21 -7.61 9.23 -2.88
C LEU A 21 -6.83 8.14 -3.63
N GLY A 22 -7.31 6.91 -3.51
CA GLY A 22 -6.90 5.78 -4.34
C GLY A 22 -5.48 5.29 -4.11
N THR A 23 -4.96 5.41 -2.89
CA THR A 23 -3.60 4.98 -2.52
C THR A 23 -3.64 3.77 -1.60
N SER A 24 -3.04 2.64 -2.03
CA SER A 24 -2.95 1.40 -1.23
C SER A 24 -1.55 0.84 -1.13
N GLN A 25 -0.58 1.39 -1.86
CA GLN A 25 0.78 0.87 -1.90
C GLN A 25 1.56 1.29 -0.64
N LEU A 26 2.38 0.37 -0.11
CA LEU A 26 3.11 0.57 1.13
C LEU A 26 4.22 1.62 1.02
N ASP A 27 4.88 1.70 -0.12
CA ASP A 27 5.86 2.75 -0.40
C ASP A 27 5.22 4.15 -0.43
N TRP A 28 4.02 4.28 -1.00
CA TRP A 28 3.27 5.53 -0.96
C TRP A 28 2.84 5.94 0.45
N ALA A 29 2.52 4.97 1.31
CA ALA A 29 2.26 5.26 2.72
C ALA A 29 3.47 5.92 3.39
N CYS A 30 4.69 5.40 3.14
CA CYS A 30 5.92 6.00 3.63
C CYS A 30 6.15 7.43 3.07
N TYR A 31 5.96 7.63 1.77
CA TYR A 31 6.09 8.96 1.15
C TYR A 31 5.11 9.98 1.74
N LEU A 32 3.85 9.60 1.92
CA LEU A 32 2.83 10.48 2.47
C LEU A 32 3.08 10.79 3.95
N THR A 33 3.54 9.81 4.72
CA THR A 33 3.95 10.03 6.11
C THR A 33 5.10 11.02 6.19
N GLN A 34 6.10 10.90 5.32
CA GLN A 34 7.21 11.84 5.30
C GLN A 34 6.78 13.25 4.86
N VAL A 35 5.89 13.36 3.88
CA VAL A 35 5.29 14.66 3.50
C VAL A 35 4.56 15.29 4.69
N GLN A 36 3.74 14.51 5.41
CA GLN A 36 3.06 14.99 6.63
C GLN A 36 4.05 15.53 7.66
N ARG A 37 5.15 14.82 7.90
CA ARG A 37 6.19 15.22 8.86
C ARG A 37 6.82 16.55 8.46
N GLN A 38 7.15 16.72 7.17
CA GLN A 38 7.73 17.97 6.70
C GLN A 38 6.74 19.14 6.78
N VAL A 39 5.46 18.93 6.43
CA VAL A 39 4.44 19.96 6.60
C VAL A 39 4.26 20.32 8.08
N ARG A 40 4.25 19.34 8.99
CA ARG A 40 4.17 19.59 10.44
C ARG A 40 5.37 20.38 10.96
N LYS A 41 6.56 20.06 10.49
CA LYS A 41 7.81 20.71 10.94
C LYS A 41 7.91 22.16 10.44
N HIS A 42 7.43 22.47 9.25
CA HIS A 42 7.74 23.72 8.55
C HIS A 42 6.55 24.64 8.30
N ILE A 43 5.31 24.16 8.43
CA ILE A 43 4.11 24.91 8.05
C ILE A 43 3.06 24.90 9.17
N ASN A 44 2.53 23.71 9.49
CA ASN A 44 1.42 23.57 10.43
C ASN A 44 1.58 22.29 11.27
N PRO A 45 1.88 22.39 12.57
CA PRO A 45 2.14 21.23 13.44
C PRO A 45 0.93 20.29 13.58
N ASN A 46 -0.28 20.78 13.32
CA ASN A 46 -1.51 20.00 13.44
C ASN A 46 -1.87 19.26 12.13
N PHE A 47 -1.10 19.46 11.06
CA PHE A 47 -1.43 18.92 9.76
C PHE A 47 -1.46 17.40 9.73
N THR A 48 -2.50 16.84 9.13
CA THR A 48 -2.71 15.39 9.00
C THR A 48 -2.92 15.02 7.53
N VAL A 49 -2.25 13.96 7.10
CA VAL A 49 -2.51 13.32 5.80
C VAL A 49 -3.23 12.02 6.04
N SER A 50 -4.39 11.88 5.41
CA SER A 50 -5.08 10.59 5.33
C SER A 50 -5.11 10.10 3.88
N PHE A 51 -5.29 8.81 3.70
CA PHE A 51 -5.45 8.21 2.39
C PHE A 51 -6.33 6.98 2.48
N ASP A 52 -6.94 6.62 1.36
CA ASP A 52 -7.80 5.46 1.25
C ASP A 52 -7.53 4.65 -0.02
N SER A 53 -8.07 3.46 -0.04
CA SER A 53 -8.16 2.64 -1.24
C SER A 53 -9.22 1.56 -1.09
N ALA A 54 -9.95 1.33 -2.15
CA ALA A 54 -10.86 0.19 -2.25
C ALA A 54 -10.14 -1.16 -2.47
N SER A 55 -8.80 -1.20 -2.53
CA SER A 55 -8.04 -2.40 -2.91
C SER A 55 -8.32 -3.60 -2.03
N ALA A 56 -8.45 -3.42 -0.70
CA ALA A 56 -8.74 -4.51 0.23
C ALA A 56 -10.10 -5.16 -0.07
N PHE A 57 -11.11 -4.36 -0.42
CA PHE A 57 -12.44 -4.81 -0.77
C PHE A 57 -12.48 -5.44 -2.16
N LEU A 58 -11.87 -4.77 -3.15
CA LEU A 58 -11.81 -5.26 -4.53
C LEU A 58 -11.04 -6.58 -4.64
N SER A 59 -9.97 -6.75 -3.86
CA SER A 59 -9.24 -8.02 -3.81
C SER A 59 -10.16 -9.15 -3.39
N THR A 60 -10.95 -8.97 -2.31
CA THR A 60 -11.93 -9.96 -1.86
C THR A 60 -13.01 -10.22 -2.92
N ALA A 61 -13.54 -9.17 -3.56
CA ALA A 61 -14.53 -9.32 -4.62
C ALA A 61 -13.98 -10.15 -5.80
N ASN A 62 -12.67 -10.15 -6.01
CA ASN A 62 -11.97 -10.98 -6.99
C ASN A 62 -11.52 -12.35 -6.41
N GLY A 63 -11.97 -12.72 -5.23
CA GLY A 63 -11.62 -13.97 -4.57
C GLY A 63 -10.19 -14.04 -4.01
N LEU A 64 -9.60 -12.89 -3.66
CA LEU A 64 -8.25 -12.81 -3.14
C LEU A 64 -8.22 -12.28 -1.70
N VAL A 65 -7.35 -12.84 -0.89
CA VAL A 65 -7.07 -12.38 0.47
C VAL A 65 -5.59 -12.07 0.65
N TYR A 66 -5.28 -11.09 1.47
CA TYR A 66 -3.90 -10.73 1.82
C TYR A 66 -3.36 -11.75 2.82
N THR A 67 -2.33 -12.46 2.42
CA THR A 67 -1.78 -13.59 3.20
C THR A 67 -0.43 -13.26 3.83
N GLN A 68 0.33 -12.40 3.20
CA GLN A 68 1.66 -12.02 3.66
C GLN A 68 2.02 -10.60 3.24
N ASN A 69 2.86 -9.93 4.04
CA ASN A 69 3.49 -8.67 3.68
C ASN A 69 4.96 -8.92 3.38
N VAL A 70 5.46 -8.29 2.33
CA VAL A 70 6.87 -8.37 1.92
C VAL A 70 7.53 -7.04 2.16
N PHE A 71 8.57 -7.06 3.00
CA PHE A 71 9.42 -5.92 3.30
C PHE A 71 10.85 -6.28 2.94
N THR A 72 11.32 -5.80 1.80
CA THR A 72 12.66 -6.08 1.29
C THR A 72 13.30 -4.81 0.75
N PRO A 73 14.64 -4.78 0.60
CA PRO A 73 15.33 -3.63 0.00
C PRO A 73 14.88 -3.29 -1.42
N GLN A 74 14.22 -4.23 -2.11
CA GLN A 74 13.74 -4.03 -3.47
C GLN A 74 12.33 -3.45 -3.53
N ARG A 75 11.47 -3.84 -2.56
CA ARG A 75 10.06 -3.42 -2.58
C ARG A 75 9.35 -3.68 -1.25
N PHE A 76 8.31 -2.89 -1.04
CA PHE A 76 7.22 -3.18 -0.13
C PHE A 76 6.00 -3.66 -0.92
N SER A 77 5.41 -4.78 -0.55
CA SER A 77 4.25 -5.32 -1.27
C SER A 77 3.41 -6.27 -0.43
N PHE A 78 2.21 -6.56 -0.93
CA PHE A 78 1.35 -7.63 -0.41
C PHE A 78 1.51 -8.89 -1.26
N ILE A 79 1.42 -10.06 -0.60
CA ILE A 79 1.13 -11.32 -1.25
C ILE A 79 -0.35 -11.61 -1.04
N MET A 80 -1.01 -12.06 -2.08
CA MET A 80 -2.42 -12.39 -2.09
C MET A 80 -2.59 -13.80 -2.64
N ASP A 81 -3.40 -14.60 -1.97
CA ASP A 81 -3.78 -15.93 -2.41
C ASP A 81 -5.29 -15.99 -2.63
N LYS A 82 -5.74 -17.02 -3.32
CA LYS A 82 -7.17 -17.27 -3.48
C LYS A 82 -7.79 -17.58 -2.13
N ALA A 83 -8.89 -16.90 -1.85
CA ALA A 83 -9.72 -17.22 -0.70
C ALA A 83 -10.31 -18.64 -0.85
N PRO A 84 -10.44 -19.39 0.24
CA PRO A 84 -11.08 -20.69 0.19
C PRO A 84 -12.51 -20.60 -0.34
N ASP A 85 -12.85 -21.43 -1.32
CA ASP A 85 -14.18 -21.50 -1.94
C ASP A 85 -14.51 -22.96 -2.24
N ASP A 86 -14.87 -23.71 -1.19
CA ASP A 86 -15.26 -25.11 -1.30
C ASP A 86 -16.51 -25.39 -0.48
N LYS A 87 -17.60 -25.71 -1.15
CA LYS A 87 -18.90 -26.00 -0.56
C LYS A 87 -18.91 -27.20 0.38
N LYS A 88 -17.93 -28.11 0.28
CA LYS A 88 -17.74 -29.23 1.21
C LYS A 88 -17.31 -28.80 2.58
N LEU A 89 -16.81 -27.56 2.70
CA LEU A 89 -16.35 -26.98 3.96
C LEU A 89 -17.47 -26.28 4.75
N LYS A 90 -18.70 -26.31 4.27
CA LYS A 90 -19.86 -25.81 5.03
C LYS A 90 -19.90 -26.45 6.40
N GLY A 91 -19.99 -25.63 7.45
CA GLY A 91 -20.03 -26.10 8.85
C GLY A 91 -18.72 -26.72 9.35
N SER A 92 -17.63 -26.65 8.61
CA SER A 92 -16.34 -27.20 8.99
C SER A 92 -15.69 -26.39 10.13
N ASP A 93 -15.13 -27.08 11.10
CA ASP A 93 -14.34 -26.53 12.21
C ASP A 93 -12.87 -26.29 11.85
N ILE A 94 -12.46 -26.55 10.62
CA ILE A 94 -11.09 -26.30 10.15
C ILE A 94 -10.80 -24.81 10.27
N GLN A 95 -9.64 -24.46 10.85
CA GLN A 95 -9.20 -23.08 11.02
C GLN A 95 -9.03 -22.40 9.66
N PHE A 96 -9.47 -21.15 9.53
CA PHE A 96 -9.17 -20.31 8.38
C PHE A 96 -7.64 -20.17 8.23
N PRO A 97 -7.06 -20.42 7.03
CA PRO A 97 -5.61 -20.62 6.90
C PRO A 97 -4.78 -19.34 6.93
N PHE A 98 -5.40 -18.16 6.93
CA PHE A 98 -4.69 -16.92 6.84
C PHE A 98 -4.76 -16.10 8.13
N ALA A 99 -3.58 -15.78 8.69
CA ALA A 99 -3.46 -15.14 9.98
C ALA A 99 -3.86 -13.64 9.95
N SER A 100 -4.71 -13.26 10.88
CA SER A 100 -5.01 -11.90 11.31
C SER A 100 -5.79 -11.97 12.61
N GLN A 101 -6.04 -10.85 13.29
CA GLN A 101 -6.96 -10.87 14.46
C GLN A 101 -8.37 -11.36 14.09
N ILE A 102 -8.77 -11.18 12.85
CA ILE A 102 -10.05 -11.66 12.33
C ILE A 102 -9.91 -13.11 11.88
N GLY A 103 -8.94 -13.40 11.00
CA GLY A 103 -8.72 -14.74 10.45
C GLY A 103 -8.48 -15.80 11.52
N ASN A 104 -7.78 -15.47 12.61
CA ASN A 104 -7.53 -16.39 13.73
C ASN A 104 -8.80 -16.77 14.51
N ARG A 105 -9.90 -16.06 14.30
CA ARG A 105 -11.21 -16.37 14.92
C ARG A 105 -12.16 -17.06 13.97
N LEU A 106 -11.80 -17.16 12.68
CA LEU A 106 -12.65 -17.74 11.64
C LEU A 106 -12.33 -19.22 11.45
N LYS A 107 -13.38 -19.97 11.18
CA LYS A 107 -13.32 -21.33 10.66
C LYS A 107 -13.66 -21.32 9.17
N MET A 108 -13.30 -22.38 8.49
CA MET A 108 -13.64 -22.55 7.08
C MET A 108 -15.16 -22.55 6.87
N GLY A 109 -15.93 -23.09 7.84
CA GLY A 109 -17.38 -23.07 7.81
C GLY A 109 -18.01 -21.67 7.91
N ASP A 110 -17.29 -20.70 8.50
CA ASP A 110 -17.74 -19.30 8.56
C ASP A 110 -17.59 -18.59 7.20
N VAL A 111 -16.61 -19.02 6.42
CA VAL A 111 -16.31 -18.43 5.09
C VAL A 111 -17.06 -19.21 4.01
N CYS A 112 -17.00 -20.52 4.03
CA CYS A 112 -17.71 -21.40 3.09
C CYS A 112 -19.12 -21.70 3.60
N TRP A 113 -19.97 -20.67 3.63
CA TRP A 113 -21.30 -20.72 4.21
C TRP A 113 -22.29 -21.60 3.43
N TYR A 114 -22.27 -21.49 2.11
CA TYR A 114 -23.16 -22.28 1.26
C TYR A 114 -22.55 -23.65 0.94
N GLY A 115 -23.30 -24.69 1.21
CA GLY A 115 -23.01 -26.05 0.74
C GLY A 115 -23.47 -26.33 -0.69
N GLU A 116 -23.31 -27.55 -1.12
CA GLU A 116 -23.84 -28.03 -2.39
C GLU A 116 -25.37 -27.85 -2.43
N GLY A 117 -25.88 -27.24 -3.47
CA GLY A 117 -27.31 -26.97 -3.64
C GLY A 117 -27.90 -25.78 -2.89
N ASP A 118 -27.19 -25.19 -1.91
CA ASP A 118 -27.75 -24.11 -1.06
C ASP A 118 -28.05 -22.82 -1.85
N LEU A 119 -27.31 -22.54 -2.92
CA LEU A 119 -27.53 -21.36 -3.78
C LEU A 119 -28.51 -21.65 -4.91
N ASN A 120 -29.35 -22.62 -4.76
CA ASN A 120 -30.26 -23.08 -5.79
C ASN A 120 -31.42 -22.10 -6.01
N LYS A 121 -31.18 -21.06 -6.79
CA LYS A 121 -32.25 -20.26 -7.39
C LYS A 121 -32.62 -20.87 -8.74
N ASN A 122 -33.87 -21.23 -8.92
CA ASN A 122 -34.37 -21.81 -10.17
C ASN A 122 -33.67 -23.13 -10.57
N ASN A 123 -33.41 -24.01 -9.63
CA ASN A 123 -32.73 -25.30 -9.84
C ASN A 123 -31.30 -25.19 -10.40
N LYS A 124 -30.61 -24.09 -10.14
CA LYS A 124 -29.21 -23.93 -10.50
C LYS A 124 -28.36 -23.68 -9.27
N GLU A 125 -27.32 -24.48 -9.11
CA GLU A 125 -26.34 -24.31 -8.06
C GLU A 125 -25.57 -22.99 -8.24
N GLY A 126 -25.35 -22.26 -7.14
CA GLY A 126 -24.50 -21.07 -7.16
C GLY A 126 -23.03 -21.40 -7.42
N LYS A 127 -22.29 -20.44 -7.94
CA LYS A 127 -20.88 -20.63 -8.33
C LYS A 127 -19.91 -20.60 -7.16
N THR A 128 -20.26 -19.91 -6.05
CA THR A 128 -19.40 -19.73 -4.89
C THR A 128 -20.07 -20.25 -3.63
N SER A 129 -19.25 -20.64 -2.63
CA SER A 129 -19.70 -20.98 -1.28
C SER A 129 -19.86 -19.74 -0.39
N TRP A 130 -19.51 -18.54 -0.86
CA TRP A 130 -19.56 -17.32 -0.07
C TRP A 130 -20.92 -16.63 -0.17
N ASP A 131 -21.41 -16.16 0.97
CA ASP A 131 -22.50 -15.20 1.07
C ASP A 131 -21.97 -13.78 1.32
N SER A 132 -22.87 -12.81 1.49
CA SER A 132 -22.50 -11.42 1.77
C SER A 132 -21.71 -11.27 3.08
N PHE A 133 -22.01 -12.11 4.09
CA PHE A 133 -21.31 -12.06 5.36
C PHE A 133 -19.90 -12.63 5.25
N SER A 134 -19.70 -13.73 4.54
CA SER A 134 -18.38 -14.29 4.21
C SER A 134 -17.49 -13.26 3.51
N TYR A 135 -18.05 -12.53 2.53
CA TYR A 135 -17.33 -11.42 1.90
C TYR A 135 -16.93 -10.34 2.91
N CYS A 136 -17.82 -9.94 3.82
CA CYS A 136 -17.50 -8.94 4.84
C CYS A 136 -16.38 -9.40 5.77
N LEU A 137 -16.39 -10.68 6.19
CA LEU A 137 -15.33 -11.25 7.03
C LEU A 137 -13.96 -11.23 6.32
N MET A 138 -13.91 -11.64 5.06
CA MET A 138 -12.69 -11.62 4.25
C MET A 138 -12.22 -10.19 3.94
N MET A 139 -13.14 -9.26 3.68
CA MET A 139 -12.84 -7.83 3.51
C MET A 139 -12.23 -7.25 4.79
N ALA A 140 -12.81 -7.56 5.95
CA ALA A 140 -12.28 -7.13 7.24
C ALA A 140 -10.88 -7.70 7.52
N HIS A 141 -10.63 -8.97 7.17
CA HIS A 141 -9.29 -9.57 7.19
C HIS A 141 -8.30 -8.79 6.30
N ASN A 142 -8.67 -8.46 5.06
CA ASN A 142 -7.83 -7.70 4.15
C ASN A 142 -7.54 -6.29 4.65
N VAL A 143 -8.55 -5.58 5.16
CA VAL A 143 -8.38 -4.23 5.73
C VAL A 143 -7.45 -4.26 6.94
N TYR A 144 -7.61 -5.23 7.84
CA TYR A 144 -6.72 -5.39 8.98
C TYR A 144 -5.26 -5.58 8.53
N ASN A 145 -5.01 -6.49 7.58
CA ASN A 145 -3.67 -6.74 7.08
C ASN A 145 -3.08 -5.53 6.35
N GLN A 146 -3.89 -4.77 5.61
CA GLN A 146 -3.45 -3.54 4.96
C GLN A 146 -3.03 -2.48 5.98
N ILE A 147 -3.82 -2.25 7.03
CA ILE A 147 -3.49 -1.29 8.09
C ILE A 147 -2.19 -1.70 8.80
N ARG A 148 -2.06 -2.97 9.17
CA ARG A 148 -0.86 -3.49 9.84
C ARG A 148 0.37 -3.36 8.94
N ALA A 149 0.23 -3.65 7.65
CA ALA A 149 1.33 -3.50 6.70
C ALA A 149 1.78 -2.05 6.55
N VAL A 150 0.85 -1.09 6.49
CA VAL A 150 1.16 0.34 6.46
C VAL A 150 1.92 0.77 7.72
N GLN A 151 1.48 0.33 8.90
CA GLN A 151 2.17 0.61 10.16
C GLN A 151 3.59 0.05 10.13
N THR A 152 3.75 -1.23 9.83
CA THR A 152 5.07 -1.89 9.75
C THR A 152 5.98 -1.23 8.72
N ALA A 153 5.47 -0.83 7.55
CA ALA A 153 6.25 -0.12 6.53
C ALA A 153 6.82 1.20 7.06
N ASN A 154 6.03 1.96 7.81
CA ASN A 154 6.49 3.21 8.42
C ASN A 154 7.48 2.96 9.57
N ASP A 155 7.24 1.96 10.43
CA ASP A 155 8.13 1.61 11.53
C ASP A 155 9.52 1.19 11.00
N LEU A 156 9.56 0.35 9.97
CA LEU A 156 10.81 -0.05 9.32
C LEU A 156 11.52 1.14 8.67
N ASN A 157 10.77 1.98 7.96
CA ASN A 157 11.32 3.19 7.35
C ASN A 157 11.94 4.13 8.40
N ASP A 158 11.33 4.28 9.56
CA ASP A 158 11.86 5.10 10.64
C ASP A 158 13.16 4.53 11.20
N ILE A 159 13.20 3.22 11.49
CA ILE A 159 14.39 2.54 12.03
C ILE A 159 15.56 2.62 11.04
N GLU A 160 15.32 2.34 9.77
CA GLU A 160 16.36 2.30 8.75
C GLU A 160 16.85 3.71 8.38
N SER A 161 15.97 4.71 8.42
CA SER A 161 16.36 6.11 8.18
C SER A 161 17.33 6.65 9.24
N LEU A 162 17.29 6.12 10.46
CA LEU A 162 18.27 6.46 11.50
C LEU A 162 19.65 5.86 11.23
N LYS A 163 19.71 4.69 10.58
CA LYS A 163 20.96 3.99 10.26
C LYS A 163 21.62 4.55 9.01
N TYR A 164 20.82 4.96 8.04
CA TYR A 164 21.30 5.36 6.73
C TYR A 164 20.48 6.49 6.12
N GLN A 165 21.15 7.57 5.72
CA GLN A 165 20.57 8.68 4.98
C GLN A 165 21.25 8.82 3.62
N PRO A 166 20.61 8.39 2.52
CA PRO A 166 21.20 8.51 1.20
C PRO A 166 21.38 9.99 0.82
N LYS A 167 22.50 10.30 0.17
CA LYS A 167 22.71 11.64 -0.39
C LYS A 167 21.73 11.89 -1.53
N VAL A 168 21.17 13.09 -1.59
CA VAL A 168 20.32 13.53 -2.71
C VAL A 168 21.09 13.38 -4.03
N GLY A 169 20.42 12.87 -5.06
CA GLY A 169 21.03 12.60 -6.36
C GLY A 169 21.59 11.18 -6.55
N HIS A 170 21.81 10.42 -5.46
CA HIS A 170 22.41 9.07 -5.51
C HIS A 170 21.40 7.93 -5.34
N TRP A 171 20.17 8.10 -5.73
CA TRP A 171 19.11 7.11 -5.56
C TRP A 171 19.20 5.91 -6.53
N ARG A 172 19.90 6.06 -7.65
CA ARG A 172 20.17 4.94 -8.56
C ARG A 172 21.52 4.32 -8.28
N LYS A 173 21.55 2.99 -8.26
CA LYS A 173 22.82 2.24 -8.26
C LYS A 173 23.52 2.52 -9.60
N THR A 174 24.72 3.06 -9.56
CA THR A 174 25.55 3.19 -10.76
C THR A 174 25.96 1.79 -11.20
N LYS A 175 25.76 1.46 -12.47
CA LYS A 175 26.15 0.15 -13.01
C LYS A 175 27.64 -0.08 -12.76
N GLY A 176 27.98 -1.09 -11.93
CA GLY A 176 29.37 -1.40 -11.55
C GLY A 176 29.83 -0.86 -10.20
N SER A 177 28.99 -0.18 -9.41
CA SER A 177 29.36 0.14 -8.03
C SER A 177 29.03 -1.04 -7.12
N ASP A 178 30.06 -1.63 -6.52
CA ASP A 178 29.93 -2.71 -5.52
C ASP A 178 29.59 -2.18 -4.13
N ASN A 179 29.09 -0.96 -4.00
CA ASN A 179 28.69 -0.41 -2.72
C ASN A 179 27.43 -1.11 -2.20
N THR A 180 27.63 -2.34 -1.72
CA THR A 180 26.64 -3.13 -0.98
C THR A 180 26.41 -2.57 0.42
N ASP A 181 27.35 -1.79 0.95
CA ASP A 181 27.33 -1.24 2.32
C ASP A 181 26.33 -0.08 2.53
N GLU A 182 25.74 0.41 1.46
CA GLU A 182 24.78 1.53 1.49
C GLU A 182 23.31 1.09 1.40
N PHE A 183 22.98 -0.17 1.63
CA PHE A 183 21.60 -0.63 1.54
C PHE A 183 21.04 -0.94 2.91
N SER A 184 19.84 -0.44 3.16
CA SER A 184 19.00 -0.92 4.23
C SER A 184 18.69 -2.41 4.04
N GLU A 185 18.55 -3.13 5.13
CA GLU A 185 18.22 -4.55 5.12
C GLU A 185 16.76 -4.81 4.69
N TYR A 186 15.86 -3.89 4.99
CA TYR A 186 14.43 -4.08 4.80
C TYR A 186 13.77 -3.02 3.92
N VAL A 187 14.31 -1.82 3.86
CA VAL A 187 13.65 -0.66 3.24
C VAL A 187 14.21 -0.37 1.85
N PRO A 188 13.36 -0.24 0.82
CA PRO A 188 13.80 0.18 -0.50
C PRO A 188 14.55 1.52 -0.47
N ARG A 189 15.68 1.57 -1.17
CA ARG A 189 16.52 2.76 -1.27
C ARG A 189 15.74 3.99 -1.74
N ASN A 190 14.77 3.82 -2.63
CA ASN A 190 13.94 4.91 -3.10
C ASN A 190 13.09 5.54 -1.99
N ILE A 191 12.69 4.79 -0.98
CA ILE A 191 11.95 5.34 0.17
C ILE A 191 12.90 6.18 1.04
N LEU A 192 14.08 5.65 1.36
CA LEU A 192 15.09 6.37 2.14
C LEU A 192 15.56 7.65 1.41
N TYR A 193 15.75 7.57 0.10
CA TYR A 193 16.07 8.75 -0.70
C TYR A 193 14.96 9.80 -0.66
N PHE A 194 13.68 9.37 -0.71
CA PHE A 194 12.56 10.29 -0.61
C PHE A 194 12.53 11.04 0.73
N ASN A 195 12.90 10.38 1.82
CA ASN A 195 12.97 11.02 3.14
C ASN A 195 13.92 12.22 3.11
N THR A 196 15.12 12.01 2.57
CA THR A 196 16.14 13.07 2.42
C THR A 196 15.69 14.16 1.44
N LEU A 197 15.15 13.77 0.30
CA LEU A 197 14.63 14.71 -0.71
C LEU A 197 13.49 15.58 -0.15
N ALA A 198 12.57 14.97 0.59
CA ALA A 198 11.46 15.71 1.18
C ALA A 198 11.97 16.76 2.19
N GLU A 199 12.93 16.43 3.03
CA GLU A 199 13.54 17.40 3.94
C GLU A 199 14.21 18.53 3.18
N GLU A 200 15.03 18.22 2.16
CA GLU A 200 15.72 19.23 1.35
C GLU A 200 14.73 20.15 0.66
N VAL A 201 13.64 19.64 0.08
CA VAL A 201 12.60 20.46 -0.57
C VAL A 201 11.96 21.46 0.41
N PHE A 202 11.77 21.09 1.66
CA PHE A 202 11.13 21.98 2.64
C PHE A 202 12.10 22.95 3.31
N THR A 203 13.40 22.66 3.32
CA THR A 203 14.44 23.52 3.93
C THR A 203 15.15 24.43 2.92
N SER A 204 15.11 24.10 1.64
CA SER A 204 15.79 24.86 0.58
C SER A 204 15.14 26.22 0.32
N GLU A 205 15.97 27.21 0.06
CA GLU A 205 15.52 28.53 -0.47
C GLU A 205 14.96 28.41 -1.89
N LYS A 206 15.36 27.38 -2.64
CA LYS A 206 14.95 27.11 -4.02
C LYS A 206 14.32 25.72 -4.18
N PRO A 207 13.18 25.46 -3.52
CA PRO A 207 12.59 24.12 -3.50
C PRO A 207 12.20 23.60 -4.89
N MET A 208 11.88 24.48 -5.82
CA MET A 208 11.54 24.08 -7.18
C MET A 208 12.74 23.56 -7.96
N ASP A 209 13.95 24.10 -7.71
CA ASP A 209 15.17 23.58 -8.31
C ASP A 209 15.50 22.19 -7.77
N VAL A 210 15.36 21.98 -6.46
CA VAL A 210 15.51 20.64 -5.84
C VAL A 210 14.55 19.62 -6.48
N ILE A 211 13.28 19.98 -6.62
CA ILE A 211 12.27 19.13 -7.26
C ILE A 211 12.59 18.84 -8.72
N ASN A 212 13.06 19.85 -9.47
CA ASN A 212 13.41 19.70 -10.88
C ASN A 212 14.65 18.82 -11.07
N ASN A 213 15.66 18.97 -10.22
CA ASN A 213 16.86 18.14 -10.22
C ASN A 213 16.54 16.67 -9.90
N ALA A 214 15.53 16.41 -9.06
CA ALA A 214 15.04 15.08 -8.74
C ALA A 214 13.96 14.54 -9.71
N SER A 215 13.73 15.20 -10.84
CA SER A 215 12.59 14.90 -11.73
C SER A 215 12.59 13.47 -12.27
N SER A 216 13.74 12.90 -12.61
CA SER A 216 13.86 11.52 -13.09
C SER A 216 13.47 10.50 -11.99
N TYR A 217 13.94 10.71 -10.77
CA TYR A 217 13.55 9.91 -9.63
C TYR A 217 12.04 10.00 -9.34
N LEU A 218 11.48 11.21 -9.32
CA LEU A 218 10.05 11.43 -9.11
C LEU A 218 9.18 10.81 -10.21
N ALA A 219 9.69 10.77 -11.44
CA ALA A 219 9.04 10.05 -12.54
C ALA A 219 9.08 8.53 -12.33
N ASP A 220 10.21 7.99 -11.85
CA ASP A 220 10.35 6.55 -11.60
C ASP A 220 9.41 6.05 -10.49
N ILE A 221 9.30 6.75 -9.37
CA ILE A 221 8.37 6.35 -8.31
C ILE A 221 6.91 6.45 -8.76
N ARG A 222 6.57 7.42 -9.62
CA ARG A 222 5.26 7.53 -10.26
C ARG A 222 5.04 6.39 -11.26
N GLY A 223 6.02 6.10 -12.10
CA GLY A 223 5.97 5.02 -13.10
C GLY A 223 5.85 3.64 -12.45
N THR A 224 6.53 3.40 -11.33
CA THR A 224 6.41 2.14 -10.57
C THR A 224 4.97 1.89 -10.13
N ARG A 225 4.24 2.92 -9.72
CA ARG A 225 2.81 2.83 -9.41
C ARG A 225 1.99 2.40 -10.63
N TRP A 226 2.23 3.02 -11.78
CA TRP A 226 1.50 2.72 -13.01
C TRP A 226 1.79 1.31 -13.54
N GLN A 227 3.05 0.92 -13.57
CA GLN A 227 3.46 -0.42 -14.00
C GLN A 227 2.90 -1.54 -13.12
N ARG A 228 2.76 -1.31 -11.80
CA ARG A 228 2.15 -2.28 -10.89
C ARG A 228 0.64 -2.36 -11.06
N ALA A 229 -0.03 -1.26 -11.32
CA ALA A 229 -1.47 -1.21 -11.59
C ALA A 229 -1.84 -1.88 -12.93
N THR A 230 -0.95 -1.83 -13.92
CA THR A 230 -1.16 -2.44 -15.25
C THR A 230 -0.66 -3.89 -15.34
N GLY A 231 -0.19 -4.50 -14.23
CA GLY A 231 0.10 -5.93 -14.15
C GLY A 231 1.25 -6.38 -15.04
N GLY A 232 2.48 -6.23 -14.55
CA GLY A 232 3.65 -6.91 -15.13
C GLY A 232 3.68 -8.43 -14.87
N GLY A 233 2.55 -9.04 -14.59
CA GLY A 233 2.33 -10.48 -14.55
C GLY A 233 1.30 -10.84 -15.61
N LYS A 234 1.51 -11.93 -16.34
CA LYS A 234 0.61 -12.48 -17.37
C LYS A 234 -0.76 -12.92 -16.81
N GLY A 235 -1.40 -12.08 -16.02
CA GLY A 235 -2.79 -12.21 -15.65
C GLY A 235 -3.53 -11.01 -16.22
N LYS A 236 -4.36 -11.25 -17.22
CA LYS A 236 -5.29 -10.26 -17.77
C LYS A 236 -6.29 -9.83 -16.71
N ASN A 237 -5.92 -8.88 -15.85
CA ASN A 237 -6.87 -8.14 -15.05
C ASN A 237 -6.98 -6.74 -15.67
N ASN A 238 -7.91 -6.60 -16.59
CA ASN A 238 -8.32 -5.33 -17.17
C ASN A 238 -9.05 -4.50 -16.10
N PHE A 239 -8.30 -3.81 -15.25
CA PHE A 239 -8.85 -2.76 -14.39
C PHE A 239 -9.00 -1.42 -15.14
N SER A 240 -8.49 -1.30 -16.36
CA SER A 240 -8.62 -0.10 -17.18
C SER A 240 -10.06 0.17 -17.63
N SER A 241 -10.92 -0.83 -17.68
CA SER A 241 -12.32 -0.66 -18.11
C SER A 241 -13.30 -0.19 -17.03
N LEU A 242 -12.82 0.06 -15.80
CA LEU A 242 -13.68 0.59 -14.71
C LEU A 242 -13.61 2.11 -14.58
N PHE A 243 -12.80 2.79 -15.41
CA PHE A 243 -12.57 4.24 -15.35
C PHE A 243 -12.60 4.93 -16.73
N GLU A 244 -13.18 4.27 -17.76
CA GLU A 244 -13.59 4.90 -19.02
C GLU A 244 -15.06 5.29 -19.03
#